data_358703e5a4bf9fac551c595890b3ed52
#
_entry.id   358703e5a4bf9fac551c595890b3ed52
#
_cell.length_a   1.000
_cell.length_b   1.000
_cell.length_c   1.000
_cell.angle_alpha   90.00
_cell.angle_beta   90.00
_cell.angle_gamma   90.00
#
_symmetry.space_group_name_H-M   'P 1'
#
loop_
_entity.id
_entity.type
_entity.pdbx_description
1 polymer ?
#
loop_
_entity_poly.entity_id
_entity_poly.type
_entity_poly.pdbx_seq_one_letter_code
_entity_poly.pdbx_strand_id
1 'polypeptide(L)'
;NIISQKSFQETHLQYKNAQTTFHTIETNYTAGGHKITSPIHGFIKNVMISEGEHVEIGQPIAVVSQNRKLILKAELPQKYFSKLNSISSANFITAHDGKIYSTDNLNGKLVSYGKSADNNAYYIPVNLEIENNGEIIPGSFVEVLLKTKVIRDALVIPYSTLIEEQENFFAYVQTSGKELSRKEPTK
;
A
#
# COMPACT_ATOMS: atom_id res chain seq x y z
N ASN A 1 49.88 -36.06 -31.19
CA ASN A 1 48.63 -36.27 -30.45
C ASN A 1 47.62 -35.19 -30.89
N ILE A 2 46.74 -35.57 -31.80
CA ILE A 2 45.64 -34.69 -32.25
C ILE A 2 44.46 -34.97 -31.33
N ILE A 3 44.21 -34.08 -30.37
CA ILE A 3 43.04 -34.10 -29.52
C ILE A 3 41.84 -33.82 -30.43
N SER A 4 40.76 -34.61 -30.31
CA SER A 4 39.55 -34.38 -31.09
C SER A 4 38.91 -33.03 -30.66
N GLN A 5 38.33 -32.33 -31.62
CA GLN A 5 37.67 -31.05 -31.39
C GLN A 5 36.60 -31.17 -30.30
N LYS A 6 35.90 -32.32 -30.22
CA LYS A 6 34.94 -32.64 -29.19
C LYS A 6 35.57 -32.71 -27.79
N SER A 7 36.70 -33.42 -27.65
CA SER A 7 37.40 -33.50 -26.36
C SER A 7 37.94 -32.17 -25.88
N PHE A 8 38.39 -31.31 -26.82
CA PHE A 8 38.80 -29.97 -26.47
C PHE A 8 37.62 -29.11 -25.95
N GLN A 9 36.45 -29.22 -26.61
CA GLN A 9 35.26 -28.48 -26.19
C GLN A 9 34.77 -28.94 -24.81
N GLU A 10 34.77 -30.23 -24.54
CA GLU A 10 34.38 -30.80 -23.24
C GLU A 10 35.29 -30.31 -22.11
N THR A 11 36.61 -30.36 -22.34
CA THR A 11 37.58 -29.90 -21.35
C THR A 11 37.50 -28.40 -21.13
N HIS A 12 37.25 -27.60 -22.21
CA HIS A 12 37.09 -26.19 -22.11
C HIS A 12 35.82 -25.79 -21.33
N LEU A 13 34.73 -26.56 -21.52
CA LEU A 13 33.51 -26.38 -20.76
C LEU A 13 33.70 -26.67 -19.28
N GLN A 14 34.38 -27.80 -18.97
CA GLN A 14 34.73 -28.14 -17.58
C GLN A 14 35.59 -27.04 -16.91
N TYR A 15 36.59 -26.52 -17.62
CA TYR A 15 37.42 -25.44 -17.14
C TYR A 15 36.58 -24.15 -16.83
N LYS A 16 35.71 -23.76 -17.76
CA LYS A 16 34.81 -22.62 -17.54
C LYS A 16 33.89 -22.82 -16.33
N ASN A 17 33.31 -24.00 -16.19
CA ASN A 17 32.45 -24.31 -15.06
C ASN A 17 33.22 -24.25 -13.73
N ALA A 18 34.41 -24.83 -13.68
CA ALA A 18 35.28 -24.76 -12.50
C ALA A 18 35.70 -23.33 -12.16
N GLN A 19 36.04 -22.52 -13.18
CA GLN A 19 36.39 -21.12 -13.01
C GLN A 19 35.20 -20.31 -12.47
N THR A 20 34.01 -20.51 -13.00
CA THR A 20 32.79 -19.85 -12.51
C THR A 20 32.49 -20.24 -11.07
N THR A 21 32.59 -21.53 -10.74
CA THR A 21 32.39 -22.02 -9.37
C THR A 21 33.41 -21.43 -8.41
N PHE A 22 34.70 -21.41 -8.80
CA PHE A 22 35.76 -20.82 -7.99
C PHE A 22 35.49 -19.33 -7.74
N HIS A 23 35.15 -18.57 -8.78
CA HIS A 23 34.87 -17.13 -8.64
C HIS A 23 33.64 -16.87 -7.77
N THR A 24 32.63 -17.71 -7.86
CA THR A 24 31.46 -17.63 -6.98
C THR A 24 31.83 -17.87 -5.51
N ILE A 25 32.68 -18.86 -5.25
CA ILE A 25 33.17 -19.16 -3.90
C ILE A 25 34.03 -18.00 -3.38
N GLU A 26 35.00 -17.55 -4.18
CA GLU A 26 35.91 -16.44 -3.81
C GLU A 26 35.15 -15.16 -3.48
N THR A 27 34.09 -14.83 -4.24
CA THR A 27 33.30 -13.63 -4.04
C THR A 27 32.40 -13.71 -2.81
N ASN A 28 31.89 -14.88 -2.51
CA ASN A 28 30.87 -15.08 -1.48
C ASN A 28 31.44 -15.56 -0.14
N TYR A 29 32.62 -16.17 -0.12
CA TYR A 29 33.25 -16.68 1.10
C TYR A 29 34.45 -15.82 1.51
N THR A 30 34.41 -15.35 2.74
CA THR A 30 35.55 -14.68 3.39
C THR A 30 36.12 -15.57 4.49
N ALA A 31 37.26 -15.20 5.06
CA ALA A 31 37.82 -15.91 6.22
C ALA A 31 36.87 -15.94 7.42
N GLY A 32 35.89 -15.05 7.48
CA GLY A 32 34.83 -14.99 8.50
C GLY A 32 33.51 -15.69 8.14
N GLY A 33 33.44 -16.38 6.99
CA GLY A 33 32.23 -17.09 6.56
C GLY A 33 31.60 -16.55 5.28
N HIS A 34 30.39 -17.04 4.98
CA HIS A 34 29.62 -16.63 3.81
C HIS A 34 28.83 -15.36 4.08
N LYS A 35 29.11 -14.31 3.32
CA LYS A 35 28.36 -13.04 3.42
C LYS A 35 27.03 -13.15 2.66
N ILE A 36 25.93 -13.11 3.40
CA ILE A 36 24.59 -13.08 2.80
C ILE A 36 24.16 -11.64 2.61
N THR A 37 23.80 -11.28 1.39
CA THR A 37 23.34 -9.94 1.02
C THR A 37 21.95 -10.00 0.42
N SER A 38 21.15 -8.98 0.69
CA SER A 38 19.84 -8.85 0.07
C SER A 38 19.98 -8.52 -1.42
N PRO A 39 19.24 -9.21 -2.32
CA PRO A 39 19.19 -8.86 -3.75
C PRO A 39 18.42 -7.58 -4.05
N ILE A 40 17.70 -7.03 -3.06
CA ILE A 40 16.89 -5.81 -3.18
C ILE A 40 17.29 -4.79 -2.13
N HIS A 41 17.19 -3.52 -2.50
CA HIS A 41 17.31 -2.43 -1.54
C HIS A 41 16.04 -2.32 -0.70
N GLY A 42 16.15 -2.21 0.61
CA GLY A 42 15.00 -2.13 1.49
C GLY A 42 15.38 -2.14 2.96
N PHE A 43 14.39 -2.35 3.81
CA PHE A 43 14.53 -2.43 5.26
C PHE A 43 14.32 -3.88 5.71
N ILE A 44 15.10 -4.31 6.69
CA ILE A 44 14.88 -5.62 7.34
C ILE A 44 13.59 -5.52 8.16
N LYS A 45 12.58 -6.28 7.75
CA LYS A 45 11.30 -6.36 8.45
C LYS A 45 11.36 -7.31 9.64
N ASN A 46 12.02 -8.44 9.44
CA ASN A 46 12.16 -9.48 10.46
C ASN A 46 13.43 -10.29 10.20
N VAL A 47 14.11 -10.68 11.27
CA VAL A 47 15.19 -11.67 11.29
C VAL A 47 14.65 -12.91 11.96
N MET A 48 14.73 -14.07 11.30
CA MET A 48 14.10 -15.32 11.73
C MET A 48 15.07 -16.30 12.39
N ILE A 49 16.34 -15.92 12.48
CA ILE A 49 17.42 -16.75 13.03
C ILE A 49 18.15 -15.99 14.14
N SER A 50 18.74 -16.74 15.05
CA SER A 50 19.57 -16.22 16.14
C SER A 50 21.06 -16.46 15.88
N GLU A 51 21.91 -15.68 16.53
CA GLU A 51 23.35 -15.90 16.48
C GLU A 51 23.73 -17.28 17.04
N GLY A 52 24.54 -18.02 16.29
CA GLY A 52 24.93 -19.39 16.64
C GLY A 52 23.94 -20.48 16.21
N GLU A 53 22.83 -20.12 15.61
CA GLU A 53 21.83 -21.07 15.09
C GLU A 53 22.33 -21.75 13.80
N HIS A 54 22.09 -23.07 13.69
CA HIS A 54 22.36 -23.80 12.46
C HIS A 54 21.28 -23.49 11.41
N VAL A 55 21.71 -23.15 10.19
CA VAL A 55 20.82 -22.79 9.09
C VAL A 55 20.92 -23.84 7.98
N GLU A 56 19.78 -24.37 7.54
CA GLU A 56 19.69 -25.32 6.45
C GLU A 56 19.56 -24.61 5.09
N ILE A 57 19.88 -25.34 4.02
CA ILE A 57 19.72 -24.83 2.65
C ILE A 57 18.23 -24.61 2.37
N GLY A 58 17.87 -23.37 1.96
CA GLY A 58 16.49 -22.99 1.68
C GLY A 58 15.71 -22.45 2.89
N GLN A 59 16.31 -22.44 4.08
CA GLN A 59 15.71 -21.85 5.25
C GLN A 59 15.68 -20.31 5.13
N PRO A 60 14.52 -19.65 5.35
CA PRO A 60 14.44 -18.21 5.36
C PRO A 60 15.14 -17.65 6.60
N ILE A 61 16.05 -16.71 6.40
CA ILE A 61 16.85 -16.09 7.48
C ILE A 61 16.40 -14.68 7.83
N ALA A 62 15.91 -13.93 6.85
CA ALA A 62 15.38 -12.58 7.06
C ALA A 62 14.37 -12.21 5.98
N VAL A 63 13.48 -11.29 6.31
CA VAL A 63 12.56 -10.67 5.36
C VAL A 63 12.97 -9.23 5.13
N VAL A 64 13.25 -8.89 3.86
CA VAL A 64 13.53 -7.52 3.43
C VAL A 64 12.32 -6.96 2.72
N SER A 65 11.87 -5.77 3.10
CA SER A 65 10.71 -5.10 2.52
C SER A 65 11.11 -3.78 1.86
N GLN A 66 10.58 -3.54 0.68
CA GLN A 66 10.67 -2.23 0.01
C GLN A 66 9.41 -1.44 0.37
N ASN A 67 9.56 -0.41 1.18
CA ASN A 67 8.43 0.41 1.62
C ASN A 67 8.16 1.62 0.70
N ARG A 68 8.62 1.57 -0.56
CA ARG A 68 8.43 2.68 -1.53
C ARG A 68 7.01 2.81 -2.02
N LYS A 69 6.31 1.69 -2.14
CA LYS A 69 4.90 1.63 -2.52
C LYS A 69 4.11 0.92 -1.45
N LEU A 70 3.00 1.50 -1.07
CA LEU A 70 2.08 0.93 -0.08
C LEU A 70 0.69 0.79 -0.69
N ILE A 71 -0.05 -0.17 -0.17
CA ILE A 71 -1.47 -0.30 -0.47
C ILE A 71 -2.27 0.23 0.72
N LEU A 72 -2.98 1.33 0.48
CA LEU A 72 -4.00 1.83 1.37
C LEU A 72 -5.27 1.00 1.17
N LYS A 73 -5.61 0.18 2.16
CA LYS A 73 -6.79 -0.68 2.13
C LYS A 73 -7.91 -0.01 2.92
N ALA A 74 -8.95 0.42 2.24
CA ALA A 74 -10.16 0.96 2.84
C ALA A 74 -11.29 -0.06 2.80
N GLU A 75 -12.13 -0.07 3.82
CA GLU A 75 -13.31 -0.92 3.93
C GLU A 75 -14.57 -0.05 3.81
N LEU A 76 -15.24 -0.14 2.66
CA LEU A 76 -16.41 0.67 2.36
C LEU A 76 -17.70 -0.11 2.70
N PRO A 77 -18.64 0.44 3.51
CA PRO A 77 -19.92 -0.21 3.75
C PRO A 77 -20.70 -0.43 2.45
N GLN A 78 -21.37 -1.60 2.33
CA GLN A 78 -22.10 -2.00 1.11
C GLN A 78 -23.15 -0.99 0.64
N LYS A 79 -23.75 -0.22 1.53
CA LYS A 79 -24.71 0.84 1.18
C LYS A 79 -24.16 1.89 0.19
N TYR A 80 -22.84 2.00 0.09
CA TYR A 80 -22.17 2.92 -0.84
C TYR A 80 -21.70 2.25 -2.14
N PHE A 81 -22.16 1.01 -2.43
CA PHE A 81 -21.77 0.27 -3.63
C PHE A 81 -21.95 1.08 -4.92
N SER A 82 -23.08 1.80 -5.05
CA SER A 82 -23.36 2.63 -6.23
C SER A 82 -22.34 3.76 -6.46
N LYS A 83 -21.61 4.15 -5.42
CA LYS A 83 -20.60 5.22 -5.49
C LYS A 83 -19.18 4.74 -5.80
N LEU A 84 -18.94 3.42 -5.83
CA LEU A 84 -17.61 2.84 -6.10
C LEU A 84 -16.97 3.37 -7.38
N ASN A 85 -17.73 3.40 -8.47
CA ASN A 85 -17.24 3.87 -9.77
C ASN A 85 -16.92 5.38 -9.80
N SER A 86 -17.35 6.13 -8.79
CA SER A 86 -17.11 7.57 -8.70
C SER A 86 -15.92 7.90 -7.80
N ILE A 87 -15.32 6.91 -7.14
CA ILE A 87 -14.14 7.10 -6.30
C ILE A 87 -12.95 7.48 -7.19
N SER A 88 -12.36 8.64 -6.93
CA SER A 88 -11.20 9.15 -7.67
C SER A 88 -9.91 9.07 -6.87
N SER A 89 -9.97 9.41 -5.59
CA SER A 89 -8.83 9.48 -4.69
C SER A 89 -9.30 9.36 -3.23
N ALA A 90 -8.38 9.49 -2.28
CA ALA A 90 -8.70 9.48 -0.87
C ALA A 90 -7.80 10.45 -0.09
N ASN A 91 -8.31 10.94 1.04
CA ASN A 91 -7.48 11.44 2.11
C ASN A 91 -7.42 10.38 3.22
N PHE A 92 -6.34 10.31 3.95
CA PHE A 92 -6.26 9.44 5.11
C PHE A 92 -5.50 10.09 6.26
N ILE A 93 -5.87 9.72 7.46
CA ILE A 93 -5.32 10.24 8.71
C ILE A 93 -4.61 9.08 9.40
N THR A 94 -3.34 9.27 9.71
CA THR A 94 -2.54 8.28 10.43
C THR A 94 -2.74 8.43 11.94
N ALA A 95 -2.91 7.30 12.64
CA ALA A 95 -3.19 7.30 14.07
C ALA A 95 -1.99 7.77 14.92
N HIS A 96 -0.75 7.65 14.39
CA HIS A 96 0.46 7.94 15.16
C HIS A 96 0.82 9.44 15.21
N ASP A 97 0.49 10.22 14.18
CA ASP A 97 0.83 11.65 14.11
C ASP A 97 -0.37 12.57 13.87
N GLY A 98 -1.54 12.00 13.56
CA GLY A 98 -2.76 12.75 13.27
C GLY A 98 -2.71 13.58 11.98
N LYS A 99 -1.67 13.41 11.15
CA LYS A 99 -1.55 14.15 9.90
C LYS A 99 -2.51 13.63 8.84
N ILE A 100 -3.00 14.56 8.03
CA ILE A 100 -3.84 14.26 6.87
C ILE A 100 -2.96 14.16 5.64
N TYR A 101 -2.96 12.98 5.05
CA TYR A 101 -2.28 12.70 3.78
C TYR A 101 -3.31 12.62 2.66
N SER A 102 -2.93 13.09 1.46
CA SER A 102 -3.75 12.95 0.26
C SER A 102 -3.10 11.95 -0.69
N THR A 103 -3.88 10.99 -1.20
CA THR A 103 -3.38 10.09 -2.21
C THR A 103 -2.97 10.82 -3.49
N ASP A 104 -3.60 11.96 -3.80
CA ASP A 104 -3.24 12.80 -4.95
C ASP A 104 -1.78 13.30 -4.85
N ASN A 105 -1.33 13.67 -3.65
CA ASN A 105 0.04 14.16 -3.40
C ASN A 105 1.07 13.02 -3.34
N LEU A 106 0.61 11.78 -3.14
CA LEU A 106 1.44 10.58 -3.03
C LEU A 106 1.38 9.71 -4.30
N ASN A 107 1.09 10.31 -5.45
CA ASN A 107 0.92 9.62 -6.74
C ASN A 107 -0.04 8.42 -6.65
N GLY A 108 -1.09 8.59 -5.83
CA GLY A 108 -2.05 7.54 -5.53
C GLY A 108 -2.86 7.11 -6.73
N LYS A 109 -3.10 5.80 -6.84
CA LYS A 109 -3.92 5.20 -7.90
C LYS A 109 -4.87 4.19 -7.31
N LEU A 110 -6.13 4.23 -7.73
CA LEU A 110 -7.08 3.17 -7.45
C LEU A 110 -6.65 1.90 -8.20
N VAL A 111 -6.28 0.86 -7.47
CA VAL A 111 -5.80 -0.40 -8.03
C VAL A 111 -6.96 -1.37 -8.25
N SER A 112 -7.79 -1.52 -7.21
CA SER A 112 -8.92 -2.44 -7.27
C SER A 112 -9.96 -2.10 -6.22
N TYR A 113 -11.18 -2.52 -6.48
CA TYR A 113 -12.24 -2.63 -5.49
C TYR A 113 -12.97 -3.96 -5.66
N GLY A 114 -13.47 -4.50 -4.55
CA GLY A 114 -14.23 -5.75 -4.57
C GLY A 114 -15.53 -5.57 -5.32
N LYS A 115 -15.76 -6.43 -6.34
CA LYS A 115 -17.05 -6.50 -7.06
C LYS A 115 -17.99 -7.55 -6.47
N SER A 116 -17.49 -8.37 -5.57
CA SER A 116 -18.25 -9.39 -4.86
C SER A 116 -18.03 -9.19 -3.36
N ALA A 117 -19.12 -9.14 -2.62
CA ALA A 117 -19.07 -9.31 -1.18
C ALA A 117 -19.07 -10.82 -0.92
N ASP A 118 -18.11 -11.30 -0.15
CA ASP A 118 -18.24 -12.63 0.46
C ASP A 118 -19.51 -12.65 1.30
N ASN A 119 -20.18 -13.79 1.36
CA ASN A 119 -21.48 -13.93 2.06
C ASN A 119 -21.47 -13.46 3.52
N ASN A 120 -20.31 -13.19 4.10
CA ASN A 120 -20.12 -12.67 5.45
C ASN A 120 -19.42 -11.30 5.54
N ALA A 121 -19.10 -10.67 4.39
CA ALA A 121 -18.40 -9.38 4.40
C ALA A 121 -19.39 -8.22 4.27
N TYR A 122 -19.59 -7.48 5.35
CA TYR A 122 -20.41 -6.25 5.36
C TYR A 122 -19.74 -5.07 4.63
N TYR A 123 -18.48 -5.24 4.21
CA TYR A 123 -17.65 -4.18 3.63
C TYR A 123 -17.10 -4.59 2.28
N ILE A 124 -16.88 -3.62 1.44
CA ILE A 124 -16.26 -3.76 0.14
C ILE A 124 -14.82 -3.24 0.24
N PRO A 125 -13.81 -4.07 -0.03
CA PRO A 125 -12.43 -3.61 0.00
C PRO A 125 -12.13 -2.68 -1.19
N VAL A 126 -11.55 -1.53 -0.89
CA VAL A 126 -11.05 -0.56 -1.88
C VAL A 126 -9.55 -0.41 -1.65
N ASN A 127 -8.75 -0.71 -2.67
CA ASN A 127 -7.30 -0.68 -2.60
C ASN A 127 -6.75 0.46 -3.46
N LEU A 128 -6.02 1.38 -2.83
CA LEU A 128 -5.30 2.44 -3.52
C LEU A 128 -3.79 2.22 -3.31
N GLU A 129 -3.03 2.20 -4.39
CA GLU A 129 -1.56 2.23 -4.32
C GLU A 129 -1.11 3.67 -4.10
N ILE A 130 -0.17 3.88 -3.20
CA ILE A 130 0.45 5.19 -2.91
C ILE A 130 1.97 5.05 -2.86
N GLU A 131 2.67 6.12 -3.19
CA GLU A 131 4.11 6.20 -2.98
C GLU A 131 4.39 6.66 -1.56
N ASN A 132 5.29 5.95 -0.88
CA ASN A 132 5.72 6.29 0.46
C ASN A 132 7.02 7.09 0.42
N ASN A 133 6.98 8.29 0.94
CA ASN A 133 8.14 9.16 1.13
C ASN A 133 8.97 8.84 2.40
N GLY A 134 8.59 7.76 3.13
CA GLY A 134 9.24 7.34 4.38
C GLY A 134 8.51 7.78 5.65
N GLU A 135 7.48 8.61 5.55
CA GLU A 135 6.70 9.09 6.71
C GLU A 135 5.60 8.11 7.13
N ILE A 136 5.13 7.26 6.20
CA ILE A 136 4.01 6.35 6.46
C ILE A 136 4.56 5.00 6.90
N ILE A 137 4.12 4.54 8.07
CA ILE A 137 4.52 3.25 8.65
C ILE A 137 3.64 2.14 8.06
N PRO A 138 4.21 1.16 7.34
CA PRO A 138 3.45 0.04 6.80
C PRO A 138 2.79 -0.78 7.90
N GLY A 139 1.53 -1.16 7.69
CA GLY A 139 0.76 -1.95 8.65
C GLY A 139 0.09 -1.14 9.75
N SER A 140 0.19 0.19 9.73
CA SER A 140 -0.57 1.05 10.64
C SER A 140 -2.04 1.15 10.24
N PHE A 141 -2.91 1.32 11.24
CA PHE A 141 -4.31 1.67 11.01
C PHE A 141 -4.44 3.15 10.69
N VAL A 142 -5.34 3.44 9.74
CA VAL A 142 -5.61 4.80 9.27
C VAL A 142 -7.11 4.99 9.10
N GLU A 143 -7.58 6.21 9.31
CA GLU A 143 -8.92 6.62 8.91
C GLU A 143 -8.88 7.09 7.47
N VAL A 144 -9.75 6.53 6.60
CA VAL A 144 -9.75 6.83 5.17
C VAL A 144 -11.03 7.56 4.76
N LEU A 145 -10.85 8.71 4.16
CA LEU A 145 -11.90 9.56 3.59
C LEU A 145 -11.85 9.44 2.06
N LEU A 146 -12.68 8.57 1.49
CA LEU A 146 -12.76 8.36 0.04
C LEU A 146 -13.39 9.58 -0.63
N LYS A 147 -12.73 10.09 -1.67
CA LYS A 147 -13.22 11.19 -2.49
C LYS A 147 -13.94 10.67 -3.72
N THR A 148 -15.11 11.20 -3.99
CA THR A 148 -15.87 10.96 -5.20
C THR A 148 -15.77 12.16 -6.15
N LYS A 149 -16.54 12.16 -7.22
CA LYS A 149 -16.61 13.29 -8.17
C LYS A 149 -16.90 14.60 -7.43
N VAL A 150 -16.18 15.63 -7.80
CA VAL A 150 -16.37 17.00 -7.28
C VAL A 150 -17.73 17.52 -7.79
N ILE A 151 -18.55 18.00 -6.86
CA ILE A 151 -19.75 18.76 -7.19
C ILE A 151 -19.31 20.24 -7.24
N ARG A 152 -19.28 20.81 -8.44
CA ARG A 152 -18.92 22.22 -8.63
C ARG A 152 -20.09 23.10 -8.18
N ASP A 153 -19.74 24.27 -7.67
CA ASP A 153 -20.72 25.31 -7.26
C ASP A 153 -21.74 24.82 -6.20
N ALA A 154 -21.34 23.81 -5.41
CA ALA A 154 -22.15 23.32 -4.32
C ALA A 154 -22.19 24.33 -3.18
N LEU A 155 -23.41 24.67 -2.71
CA LEU A 155 -23.59 25.44 -1.49
C LEU A 155 -23.25 24.55 -0.29
N VAL A 156 -22.21 24.90 0.44
CA VAL A 156 -21.74 24.13 1.59
C VAL A 156 -22.07 24.88 2.87
N ILE A 157 -22.63 24.15 3.85
CA ILE A 157 -22.89 24.68 5.19
C ILE A 157 -22.13 23.85 6.23
N PRO A 158 -21.72 24.45 7.37
CA PRO A 158 -21.15 23.68 8.47
C PRO A 158 -22.13 22.62 8.99
N TYR A 159 -21.63 21.43 9.31
CA TYR A 159 -22.47 20.34 9.84
C TYR A 159 -23.22 20.76 11.12
N SER A 160 -22.62 21.63 11.94
CA SER A 160 -23.21 22.17 13.16
C SER A 160 -24.46 23.04 12.96
N THR A 161 -24.70 23.47 11.72
CA THR A 161 -25.91 24.25 11.37
C THR A 161 -27.05 23.39 10.87
N LEU A 162 -26.80 22.08 10.71
CA LEU A 162 -27.80 21.13 10.26
C LEU A 162 -28.64 20.64 11.46
N ILE A 163 -29.92 20.79 11.35
CA ILE A 163 -30.89 20.35 12.36
C ILE A 163 -31.63 19.16 11.81
N GLU A 164 -31.68 18.08 12.59
CA GLU A 164 -32.42 16.86 12.26
C GLU A 164 -33.72 16.82 13.08
N GLU A 165 -34.83 16.69 12.40
CA GLU A 165 -36.15 16.53 13.03
C GLU A 165 -36.97 15.53 12.21
N GLN A 166 -37.40 14.43 12.84
CA GLN A 166 -38.18 13.36 12.22
C GLN A 166 -37.57 12.83 10.90
N GLU A 167 -36.28 12.53 10.91
CA GLU A 167 -35.50 12.04 9.76
C GLU A 167 -35.34 13.05 8.61
N ASN A 168 -35.80 14.29 8.78
CA ASN A 168 -35.59 15.36 7.81
C ASN A 168 -34.49 16.33 8.31
N PHE A 169 -33.66 16.76 7.37
CA PHE A 169 -32.58 17.70 7.64
C PHE A 169 -32.97 19.08 7.11
N PHE A 170 -32.68 20.12 7.88
CA PHE A 170 -32.89 21.51 7.45
C PHE A 170 -31.90 22.46 8.15
N ALA A 171 -31.72 23.60 7.53
CA ALA A 171 -30.94 24.71 8.09
C ALA A 171 -31.79 25.99 8.13
N TYR A 172 -31.58 26.79 9.15
CA TYR A 172 -32.19 28.12 9.22
C TYR A 172 -31.31 29.12 8.49
N VAL A 173 -31.93 29.90 7.60
CA VAL A 173 -31.27 31.00 6.87
C VAL A 173 -31.91 32.33 7.29
N GLN A 174 -31.10 33.26 7.70
CA GLN A 174 -31.57 34.61 7.99
C GLN A 174 -31.86 35.36 6.69
N THR A 175 -33.11 35.65 6.47
CA THR A 175 -33.58 36.29 5.22
C THR A 175 -33.66 37.80 5.29
N SER A 176 -34.05 38.37 6.43
CA SER A 176 -33.95 39.79 6.69
C SER A 176 -34.13 40.09 8.18
N GLY A 177 -33.31 40.96 8.73
CA GLY A 177 -33.43 41.44 10.10
C GLY A 177 -33.46 40.35 11.15
N LYS A 178 -34.64 40.03 11.70
CA LYS A 178 -34.83 39.02 12.74
C LYS A 178 -35.56 37.77 12.23
N GLU A 179 -35.93 37.71 10.95
CA GLU A 179 -36.67 36.60 10.40
C GLU A 179 -35.72 35.47 9.93
N LEU A 180 -35.98 34.27 10.43
CA LEU A 180 -35.31 33.01 10.02
C LEU A 180 -36.23 32.20 9.13
N SER A 181 -35.77 31.82 7.96
CA SER A 181 -36.50 30.89 7.11
C SER A 181 -35.88 29.49 7.15
N ARG A 182 -36.73 28.47 7.30
CA ARG A 182 -36.35 27.06 7.23
C ARG A 182 -36.15 26.66 5.77
N LYS A 183 -34.99 26.07 5.47
CA LYS A 183 -34.70 25.51 4.14
C LYS A 183 -34.28 24.06 4.26
N GLU A 184 -34.84 23.22 3.40
CA GLU A 184 -34.44 21.82 3.27
C GLU A 184 -33.28 21.71 2.28
N PRO A 185 -32.24 20.92 2.58
CA PRO A 185 -31.18 20.68 1.62
C PRO A 185 -31.73 19.88 0.45
N THR A 186 -31.47 20.33 -0.76
CA THR A 186 -31.78 19.62 -1.99
C THR A 186 -30.84 18.39 -2.08
N LYS A 187 -31.42 17.21 -2.36
CA LYS A 187 -30.68 15.95 -2.51
C LYS A 187 -29.76 15.96 -3.72
#